data_c0fdfeafb1e5297d59ec9490d41d424e
#
_entry.id   c0fdfeafb1e5297d59ec9490d41d424e
#
_cell.length_a   1.000
_cell.length_b   1.000
_cell.length_c   1.000
_cell.angle_alpha   90.00
_cell.angle_beta   90.00
_cell.angle_gamma   90.00
#
_symmetry.space_group_name_H-M   'P 1'
#
loop_
_entity.id
_entity.type
_entity.pdbx_description
1 polymer ?
#
loop_
_entity_poly.entity_id
_entity_poly.type
_entity_poly.pdbx_seq_one_letter_code
_entity_poly.pdbx_strand_id
1 'polypeptide(L)'
;MRIGLFTDTYFPQVSGVATSIRTLKTQLEKMGHTVFIFTTTDRDVDRYEDWQIVRIPSVPFFAFKDRRVAYRGFSKALEIAKQYKLDIIHTQTEFSLGLLGIAIARELRIPVVHTYHTQYEDYVRYIAKGMVIRPSMVKYIVRGFMSDLDGVICPSEIVYDLLLKYKVAAEKRVIPTGIELEKFQRPEITEDDVTDLRTKLGIASDETM
;
A
#
# COMPACT_ATOMS: atom_id res chain seq x y z
N MET A 1 9.35 9.45 -15.36
CA MET A 1 9.51 9.95 -13.97
C MET A 1 10.15 8.85 -13.13
N ARG A 2 10.85 9.25 -12.07
CA ARG A 2 11.39 8.37 -11.02
C ARG A 2 10.50 8.48 -9.80
N ILE A 3 9.80 7.41 -9.46
CA ILE A 3 8.73 7.39 -8.46
C ILE A 3 9.18 6.57 -7.26
N GLY A 4 9.10 7.13 -6.06
CA GLY A 4 9.35 6.41 -4.82
C GLY A 4 8.05 5.97 -4.16
N LEU A 5 7.78 4.66 -4.09
CA LEU A 5 6.66 4.10 -3.34
C LEU A 5 7.10 3.78 -1.92
N PHE A 6 6.47 4.40 -0.92
CA PHE A 6 6.79 4.22 0.50
C PHE A 6 5.69 3.44 1.20
N THR A 7 6.04 2.29 1.79
CA THR A 7 5.06 1.36 2.37
C THR A 7 5.64 0.56 3.53
N ASP A 8 4.87 0.38 4.60
CA ASP A 8 5.23 -0.49 5.73
C ASP A 8 4.96 -1.98 5.45
N THR A 9 4.28 -2.31 4.35
CA THR A 9 3.95 -3.68 3.97
C THR A 9 4.26 -3.93 2.51
N TYR A 10 5.10 -4.93 2.24
CA TYR A 10 5.44 -5.40 0.90
C TYR A 10 5.89 -6.85 0.95
N PHE A 11 6.05 -7.50 -0.20
CA PHE A 11 6.55 -8.87 -0.25
C PHE A 11 7.86 -9.05 0.55
N PRO A 12 8.04 -10.20 1.21
CA PRO A 12 7.29 -11.46 1.13
C PRO A 12 5.94 -11.45 1.86
N GLN A 13 5.59 -10.43 2.63
CA GLN A 13 4.27 -10.33 3.26
C GLN A 13 3.17 -10.18 2.19
N VAL A 14 2.32 -11.21 2.05
CA VAL A 14 1.20 -11.20 1.10
C VAL A 14 0.01 -10.46 1.71
N SER A 15 -0.43 -9.40 1.04
CA SER A 15 -1.63 -8.64 1.42
C SER A 15 -2.22 -7.95 0.19
N GLY A 16 -3.48 -7.53 0.27
CA GLY A 16 -4.12 -6.74 -0.80
C GLY A 16 -3.32 -5.48 -1.14
N VAL A 17 -2.78 -4.78 -0.12
CA VAL A 17 -1.94 -3.59 -0.31
C VAL A 17 -0.64 -3.94 -1.04
N ALA A 18 0.08 -4.99 -0.61
CA ALA A 18 1.32 -5.41 -1.27
C ALA A 18 1.08 -5.80 -2.73
N THR A 19 -0.02 -6.52 -3.02
CA THR A 19 -0.42 -6.89 -4.38
C THR A 19 -0.75 -5.65 -5.22
N SER A 20 -1.52 -4.69 -4.68
CA SER A 20 -1.84 -3.43 -5.33
C SER A 20 -0.56 -2.64 -5.68
N ILE A 21 0.40 -2.55 -4.76
CA ILE A 21 1.68 -1.84 -4.97
C ILE A 21 2.48 -2.51 -6.09
N ARG A 22 2.54 -3.86 -6.12
CA ARG A 22 3.23 -4.59 -7.18
C ARG A 22 2.59 -4.34 -8.54
N THR A 23 1.26 -4.42 -8.62
CA THR A 23 0.52 -4.12 -9.84
C THR A 23 0.77 -2.69 -10.30
N LEU A 24 0.71 -1.71 -9.39
CA LEU A 24 1.01 -0.31 -9.68
C LEU A 24 2.45 -0.13 -10.20
N LYS A 25 3.46 -0.71 -9.53
CA LYS A 25 4.86 -0.69 -9.99
C LYS A 25 4.96 -1.21 -11.43
N THR A 26 4.41 -2.40 -11.67
CA THR A 26 4.47 -3.04 -13.00
C THR A 26 3.83 -2.18 -14.09
N GLN A 27 2.68 -1.56 -13.83
CA GLN A 27 2.00 -0.72 -14.83
C GLN A 27 2.75 0.60 -15.06
N LEU A 28 3.24 1.24 -14.03
CA LEU A 28 4.05 2.46 -14.16
C LEU A 28 5.35 2.20 -14.95
N GLU A 29 5.99 1.05 -14.74
CA GLU A 29 7.19 0.65 -15.51
C GLU A 29 6.86 0.36 -16.98
N LYS A 30 5.73 -0.28 -17.27
CA LYS A 30 5.22 -0.44 -18.65
C LYS A 30 4.96 0.91 -19.33
N MET A 31 4.61 1.95 -18.58
CA MET A 31 4.44 3.32 -19.07
C MET A 31 5.77 4.10 -19.21
N GLY A 32 6.92 3.46 -18.96
CA GLY A 32 8.24 4.07 -19.10
C GLY A 32 8.71 4.87 -17.88
N HIS A 33 8.11 4.66 -16.72
CA HIS A 33 8.58 5.23 -15.46
C HIS A 33 9.57 4.29 -14.76
N THR A 34 10.41 4.83 -13.88
CA THR A 34 11.27 4.03 -12.99
C THR A 34 10.67 4.08 -11.59
N VAL A 35 10.41 2.91 -11.00
CA VAL A 35 9.73 2.84 -9.70
C VAL A 35 10.64 2.19 -8.66
N PHE A 36 10.81 2.86 -7.53
CA PHE A 36 11.57 2.40 -6.37
C PHE A 36 10.63 2.15 -5.20
N ILE A 37 10.81 1.03 -4.52
CA ILE A 37 10.00 0.69 -3.35
C ILE A 37 10.85 0.85 -2.09
N PHE A 38 10.41 1.71 -1.17
CA PHE A 38 10.97 1.85 0.16
C PHE A 38 10.04 1.12 1.14
N THR A 39 10.55 0.07 1.76
CA THR A 39 9.74 -0.77 2.65
C THR A 39 10.53 -1.25 3.86
N THR A 40 9.88 -1.97 4.76
CA THR A 40 10.50 -2.51 5.97
C THR A 40 11.36 -3.73 5.66
N THR A 41 12.38 -3.98 6.51
CA THR A 41 13.12 -5.26 6.48
C THR A 41 12.20 -6.42 6.86
N ASP A 42 12.44 -7.59 6.27
CA ASP A 42 11.83 -8.84 6.67
C ASP A 42 12.91 -9.93 6.79
N ARG A 43 12.63 -11.01 7.54
CA ARG A 43 13.59 -12.11 7.74
C ARG A 43 13.68 -13.01 6.51
N ASP A 44 12.57 -13.14 5.79
CA ASP A 44 12.42 -14.06 4.65
C ASP A 44 12.75 -13.39 3.31
N VAL A 45 13.40 -12.23 3.35
CA VAL A 45 13.82 -11.52 2.13
C VAL A 45 15.08 -12.16 1.56
N ASP A 46 15.07 -12.42 0.26
CA ASP A 46 16.25 -12.84 -0.48
C ASP A 46 17.32 -11.73 -0.46
N ARG A 47 18.59 -12.11 -0.33
CA ARG A 47 19.74 -11.20 -0.42
C ARG A 47 19.94 -10.64 -1.84
N TYR A 48 19.36 -11.29 -2.85
CA TYR A 48 19.40 -10.90 -4.26
C TYR A 48 18.12 -10.24 -4.73
N GLU A 49 17.36 -9.64 -3.80
CA GLU A 49 16.17 -8.89 -4.15
C GLU A 49 16.45 -7.78 -5.18
N ASP A 50 15.44 -7.44 -5.97
CA ASP A 50 15.49 -6.35 -6.93
C ASP A 50 16.09 -5.07 -6.31
N TRP A 51 17.12 -4.52 -6.94
CA TRP A 51 17.84 -3.32 -6.49
C TRP A 51 16.95 -2.08 -6.35
N GLN A 52 15.77 -2.09 -6.97
CA GLN A 52 14.76 -1.06 -6.83
C GLN A 52 14.01 -1.14 -5.49
N ILE A 53 14.22 -2.20 -4.69
CA ILE A 53 13.59 -2.39 -3.38
C ILE A 53 14.57 -2.02 -2.27
N VAL A 54 14.26 -0.93 -1.59
CA VAL A 54 15.07 -0.39 -0.49
C VAL A 54 14.47 -0.82 0.83
N ARG A 55 15.18 -1.68 1.58
CA ARG A 55 14.75 -2.15 2.90
C ARG A 55 15.26 -1.26 4.01
N ILE A 56 14.34 -0.71 4.80
CA ILE A 56 14.62 0.17 5.94
C ILE A 56 14.58 -0.65 7.23
N PRO A 57 15.60 -0.53 8.13
CA PRO A 57 15.63 -1.26 9.39
C PRO A 57 14.37 -1.09 10.21
N SER A 58 13.75 -2.21 10.59
CA SER A 58 12.46 -2.26 11.23
C SER A 58 12.37 -3.36 12.29
N VAL A 59 11.44 -3.21 13.23
CA VAL A 59 11.11 -4.19 14.26
C VAL A 59 9.66 -4.63 14.12
N PRO A 60 9.29 -5.86 14.56
CA PRO A 60 7.90 -6.28 14.61
C PRO A 60 7.09 -5.31 15.47
N PHE A 61 5.87 -5.01 15.02
CA PHE A 61 4.96 -4.17 15.80
C PHE A 61 4.21 -5.02 16.81
N PHE A 62 4.29 -4.65 18.10
CA PHE A 62 3.76 -5.48 19.19
C PHE A 62 2.25 -5.75 19.12
N ALA A 63 1.49 -4.79 18.58
CA ALA A 63 0.03 -4.90 18.46
C ALA A 63 -0.41 -5.75 17.26
N PHE A 64 0.44 -5.92 16.25
CA PHE A 64 0.19 -6.67 15.03
C PHE A 64 1.45 -7.42 14.63
N LYS A 65 1.48 -8.71 14.94
CA LYS A 65 2.67 -9.55 14.71
C LYS A 65 3.13 -9.57 13.25
N ASP A 66 2.19 -9.38 12.32
CA ASP A 66 2.44 -9.37 10.87
C ASP A 66 2.85 -7.99 10.34
N ARG A 67 2.96 -6.98 11.20
CA ARG A 67 3.36 -5.64 10.82
C ARG A 67 4.72 -5.29 11.42
N ARG A 68 5.45 -4.47 10.70
CA ARG A 68 6.77 -3.98 11.12
C ARG A 68 6.77 -2.46 11.09
N VAL A 69 7.57 -1.86 11.97
CA VAL A 69 7.71 -0.40 12.09
C VAL A 69 9.19 -0.05 11.92
N ALA A 70 9.49 0.84 10.99
CA ALA A 70 10.83 1.37 10.84
C ALA A 70 11.15 2.30 12.03
N TYR A 71 12.29 2.09 12.66
CA TYR A 71 12.71 2.84 13.86
C TYR A 71 13.93 3.73 13.61
N ARG A 72 14.59 3.55 12.47
CA ARG A 72 15.75 4.34 12.04
C ARG A 72 15.90 4.26 10.51
N GLY A 73 16.81 5.05 9.93
CA GLY A 73 17.16 4.96 8.52
C GLY A 73 16.73 6.16 7.68
N PHE A 74 16.24 7.25 8.30
CA PHE A 74 15.89 8.48 7.58
C PHE A 74 17.04 8.99 6.71
N SER A 75 18.23 9.20 7.28
CA SER A 75 19.38 9.73 6.55
C SER A 75 19.77 8.84 5.37
N LYS A 76 19.78 7.51 5.57
CA LYS A 76 20.07 6.55 4.50
C LYS A 76 19.00 6.56 3.41
N ALA A 77 17.73 6.58 3.79
CA ALA A 77 16.62 6.63 2.82
C ALA A 77 16.64 7.94 2.02
N LEU A 78 16.94 9.07 2.68
CA LEU A 78 17.08 10.37 2.04
C LEU A 78 18.27 10.38 1.06
N GLU A 79 19.41 9.82 1.44
CA GLU A 79 20.58 9.70 0.57
C GLU A 79 20.26 8.88 -0.68
N ILE A 80 19.62 7.72 -0.51
CA ILE A 80 19.18 6.87 -1.63
C ILE A 80 18.17 7.60 -2.51
N ALA A 81 17.19 8.30 -1.92
CA ALA A 81 16.20 9.08 -2.67
C ALA A 81 16.86 10.19 -3.51
N LYS A 82 17.88 10.87 -2.97
CA LYS A 82 18.72 11.83 -3.69
C LYS A 82 19.50 11.16 -4.83
N GLN A 83 20.15 10.03 -4.56
CA GLN A 83 20.91 9.29 -5.56
C GLN A 83 20.02 8.81 -6.71
N TYR A 84 18.82 8.35 -6.40
CA TYR A 84 17.83 7.93 -7.40
C TYR A 84 17.15 9.10 -8.09
N LYS A 85 17.34 10.33 -7.60
CA LYS A 85 16.75 11.57 -8.13
C LYS A 85 15.23 11.42 -8.28
N LEU A 86 14.55 11.10 -7.19
CA LEU A 86 13.10 10.93 -7.20
C LEU A 86 12.40 12.22 -7.64
N ASP A 87 11.42 12.09 -8.52
CA ASP A 87 10.60 13.19 -9.01
C ASP A 87 9.34 13.37 -8.16
N ILE A 88 8.85 12.29 -7.55
CA ILE A 88 7.64 12.24 -6.73
C ILE A 88 7.73 11.11 -5.72
N ILE A 89 7.12 11.30 -4.56
CA ILE A 89 6.90 10.25 -3.57
C ILE A 89 5.42 9.91 -3.52
N HIS A 90 5.13 8.59 -3.49
CA HIS A 90 3.79 8.06 -3.33
C HIS A 90 3.75 7.13 -2.11
N THR A 91 3.13 7.58 -1.04
CA THR A 91 2.99 6.81 0.19
C THR A 91 1.78 5.87 0.10
N GLN A 92 1.91 4.65 0.64
CA GLN A 92 0.90 3.59 0.54
C GLN A 92 0.37 3.14 1.91
N THR A 93 1.01 3.62 2.98
CA THR A 93 0.62 3.36 4.37
C THR A 93 0.82 4.61 5.20
N GLU A 94 0.04 4.77 6.28
CA GLU A 94 0.04 5.96 7.15
C GLU A 94 0.97 5.79 8.37
N PHE A 95 1.80 4.74 8.37
CA PHE A 95 2.71 4.42 9.48
C PHE A 95 4.13 4.95 9.22
N SER A 96 5.12 4.21 9.68
CA SER A 96 6.51 4.65 9.72
C SER A 96 7.08 5.03 8.36
N LEU A 97 6.83 4.22 7.32
CA LEU A 97 7.34 4.50 5.97
C LEU A 97 6.54 5.59 5.25
N GLY A 98 5.24 5.70 5.52
CA GLY A 98 4.45 6.82 5.01
C GLY A 98 4.94 8.16 5.56
N LEU A 99 5.14 8.26 6.89
CA LEU A 99 5.70 9.46 7.53
C LEU A 99 7.13 9.75 7.04
N LEU A 100 7.94 8.71 6.86
CA LEU A 100 9.29 8.81 6.31
C LEU A 100 9.26 9.39 4.89
N GLY A 101 8.35 8.92 4.04
CA GLY A 101 8.17 9.40 2.68
C GLY A 101 7.79 10.88 2.64
N ILE A 102 6.83 11.31 3.46
CA ILE A 102 6.44 12.71 3.58
C ILE A 102 7.64 13.59 4.01
N ALA A 103 8.38 13.15 5.02
CA ALA A 103 9.54 13.89 5.50
C ALA A 103 10.64 14.03 4.43
N ILE A 104 10.88 12.96 3.65
CA ILE A 104 11.84 12.97 2.54
C ILE A 104 11.34 13.87 1.40
N ALA A 105 10.05 13.82 1.04
CA ALA A 105 9.48 14.69 0.02
C ALA A 105 9.68 16.17 0.34
N ARG A 106 9.44 16.56 1.60
CA ARG A 106 9.67 17.93 2.10
C ARG A 106 11.13 18.35 1.98
N GLU A 107 12.05 17.47 2.42
CA GLU A 107 13.49 17.74 2.36
C GLU A 107 13.99 17.90 0.91
N LEU A 108 13.44 17.09 0.00
CA LEU A 108 13.77 17.14 -1.43
C LEU A 108 12.98 18.21 -2.20
N ARG A 109 11.96 18.79 -1.61
CA ARG A 109 11.00 19.72 -2.23
C ARG A 109 10.37 19.16 -3.49
N ILE A 110 9.95 17.89 -3.41
CA ILE A 110 9.23 17.18 -4.47
C ILE A 110 7.80 16.85 -4.02
N PRO A 111 6.86 16.69 -4.95
CA PRO A 111 5.48 16.37 -4.61
C PRO A 111 5.35 15.05 -3.88
N VAL A 112 4.32 14.98 -3.00
CA VAL A 112 3.95 13.76 -2.28
C VAL A 112 2.46 13.50 -2.40
N VAL A 113 2.13 12.29 -2.87
CA VAL A 113 0.76 11.79 -2.95
C VAL A 113 0.59 10.55 -2.07
N HIS A 114 -0.64 10.22 -1.73
CA HIS A 114 -0.96 9.07 -0.88
C HIS A 114 -2.13 8.28 -1.43
N THR A 115 -2.08 6.94 -1.38
CA THR A 115 -3.26 6.09 -1.57
C THR A 115 -3.78 5.61 -0.23
N TYR A 116 -5.04 5.93 0.06
CA TYR A 116 -5.70 5.52 1.30
C TYR A 116 -6.32 4.13 1.18
N HIS A 117 -5.58 3.11 1.61
CA HIS A 117 -5.98 1.71 1.45
C HIS A 117 -6.86 1.16 2.57
N THR A 118 -6.86 1.76 3.76
CA THR A 118 -7.41 1.15 4.97
C THR A 118 -8.50 1.99 5.60
N GLN A 119 -9.68 1.43 5.76
CA GLN A 119 -10.74 2.03 6.58
C GLN A 119 -10.47 1.76 8.06
N TYR A 120 -9.69 2.63 8.70
CA TYR A 120 -9.25 2.45 10.09
C TYR A 120 -10.38 2.42 11.10
N GLU A 121 -11.55 3.02 10.83
CA GLU A 121 -12.70 2.98 11.76
C GLU A 121 -13.15 1.54 12.02
N ASP A 122 -13.21 0.70 10.98
CA ASP A 122 -13.58 -0.70 11.11
C ASP A 122 -12.47 -1.50 11.80
N TYR A 123 -11.21 -1.19 11.49
CA TYR A 123 -10.05 -1.81 12.14
C TYR A 123 -9.97 -1.49 13.63
N VAL A 124 -10.18 -0.24 14.01
CA VAL A 124 -10.14 0.19 15.42
C VAL A 124 -11.26 -0.47 16.23
N ARG A 125 -12.44 -0.67 15.64
CA ARG A 125 -13.54 -1.43 16.30
C ARG A 125 -13.13 -2.88 16.57
N TYR A 126 -12.37 -3.49 15.66
CA TYR A 126 -11.92 -4.88 15.79
C TYR A 126 -10.78 -5.04 16.82
N ILE A 127 -9.91 -4.04 16.93
CA ILE A 127 -8.71 -4.05 17.77
C ILE A 127 -9.00 -3.50 19.17
N ALA A 128 -10.05 -2.70 19.31
CA ALA A 128 -10.40 -1.97 20.55
C ALA A 128 -10.82 -2.87 21.74
N LYS A 129 -10.70 -4.18 21.65
CA LYS A 129 -10.80 -5.06 22.84
C LYS A 129 -9.71 -4.82 23.89
N GLY A 130 -8.92 -3.75 23.77
CA GLY A 130 -7.88 -3.43 24.76
C GLY A 130 -7.06 -2.16 24.52
N MET A 131 -7.26 -1.41 23.46
CA MET A 131 -6.50 -0.18 23.21
C MET A 131 -7.38 1.07 23.14
N VAL A 132 -6.87 2.16 23.71
CA VAL A 132 -7.55 3.44 24.03
C VAL A 132 -7.81 4.34 22.80
N ILE A 133 -7.76 3.82 21.57
CA ILE A 133 -8.05 4.64 20.38
C ILE A 133 -9.55 4.59 20.11
N ARG A 134 -10.23 5.70 20.40
CA ARG A 134 -11.65 5.86 20.06
C ARG A 134 -11.80 6.09 18.55
N PRO A 135 -12.85 5.54 17.90
CA PRO A 135 -13.11 5.80 16.47
C PRO A 135 -13.12 7.29 16.12
N SER A 136 -13.58 8.14 17.04
CA SER A 136 -13.56 9.60 16.88
C SER A 136 -12.16 10.21 16.77
N MET A 137 -11.10 9.53 17.21
CA MET A 137 -9.71 10.00 17.10
C MET A 137 -9.10 9.67 15.73
N VAL A 138 -9.58 8.62 15.06
CA VAL A 138 -9.07 8.18 13.76
C VAL A 138 -9.09 9.33 12.74
N LYS A 139 -10.19 10.07 12.67
CA LYS A 139 -10.32 11.22 11.76
C LYS A 139 -9.23 12.29 11.97
N TYR A 140 -8.82 12.54 13.21
CA TYR A 140 -7.78 13.53 13.50
C TYR A 140 -6.40 13.03 13.10
N ILE A 141 -6.12 11.74 13.32
CA ILE A 141 -4.86 11.10 12.92
C ILE A 141 -4.74 11.09 11.40
N VAL A 142 -5.78 10.63 10.70
CA VAL A 142 -5.84 10.60 9.24
C VAL A 142 -5.70 12.01 8.66
N ARG A 143 -6.46 12.97 9.20
CA ARG A 143 -6.39 14.37 8.76
C ARG A 143 -5.01 14.98 9.01
N GLY A 144 -4.38 14.70 10.15
CA GLY A 144 -3.02 15.15 10.47
C GLY A 144 -1.98 14.56 9.52
N PHE A 145 -2.08 13.25 9.23
CA PHE A 145 -1.19 12.60 8.25
C PHE A 145 -1.31 13.24 6.85
N MET A 146 -2.55 13.57 6.44
CA MET A 146 -2.83 14.08 5.09
C MET A 146 -2.73 15.62 4.96
N SER A 147 -2.34 16.35 6.02
CA SER A 147 -2.34 17.82 6.01
C SER A 147 -1.38 18.44 4.99
N ASP A 148 -0.30 17.73 4.69
CA ASP A 148 0.81 18.24 3.87
C ASP A 148 1.03 17.42 2.59
N LEU A 149 -0.01 16.73 2.13
CA LEU A 149 0.01 16.00 0.87
C LEU A 149 -0.47 16.88 -0.27
N ASP A 150 0.15 16.73 -1.43
CA ASP A 150 -0.29 17.38 -2.67
C ASP A 150 -1.53 16.72 -3.26
N GLY A 151 -1.76 15.43 -2.96
CA GLY A 151 -2.95 14.72 -3.40
C GLY A 151 -3.18 13.39 -2.69
N VAL A 152 -4.44 12.95 -2.70
CA VAL A 152 -4.87 11.67 -2.12
C VAL A 152 -5.65 10.87 -3.14
N ILE A 153 -5.25 9.63 -3.34
CA ILE A 153 -5.94 8.65 -4.17
C ILE A 153 -6.92 7.85 -3.29
N CYS A 154 -8.18 7.88 -3.68
CA CYS A 154 -9.26 7.14 -3.04
C CYS A 154 -9.59 5.92 -3.92
N PRO A 155 -9.42 4.67 -3.43
CA PRO A 155 -9.75 3.48 -4.23
C PRO A 155 -11.23 3.33 -4.58
N SER A 156 -12.10 4.08 -3.94
CA SER A 156 -13.56 4.07 -4.19
C SER A 156 -14.21 5.40 -3.77
N GLU A 157 -15.44 5.62 -4.25
CA GLU A 157 -16.28 6.74 -3.82
C GLU A 157 -16.55 6.72 -2.32
N ILE A 158 -16.71 5.53 -1.72
CA ILE A 158 -16.90 5.39 -0.27
C ILE A 158 -15.72 5.99 0.50
N VAL A 159 -14.51 5.74 0.04
CA VAL A 159 -13.30 6.31 0.65
C VAL A 159 -13.23 7.82 0.42
N TYR A 160 -13.59 8.28 -0.77
CA TYR A 160 -13.65 9.70 -1.09
C TYR A 160 -14.61 10.44 -0.13
N ASP A 161 -15.83 9.93 0.03
CA ASP A 161 -16.84 10.51 0.93
C ASP A 161 -16.39 10.47 2.39
N LEU A 162 -15.71 9.40 2.80
CA LEU A 162 -15.13 9.29 4.14
C LEU A 162 -14.11 10.40 4.40
N LEU A 163 -13.20 10.65 3.46
CA LEU A 163 -12.18 11.68 3.59
C LEU A 163 -12.76 13.11 3.53
N LEU A 164 -13.89 13.30 2.82
CA LEU A 164 -14.67 14.54 2.89
C LEU A 164 -15.24 14.76 4.31
N LYS A 165 -15.84 13.72 4.92
CA LYS A 165 -16.34 13.77 6.30
C LYS A 165 -15.21 14.06 7.31
N TYR A 166 -14.00 13.59 7.05
CA TYR A 166 -12.82 13.88 7.86
C TYR A 166 -12.28 15.29 7.65
N LYS A 167 -12.79 16.02 6.66
CA LYS A 167 -12.33 17.36 6.27
C LYS A 167 -10.84 17.37 5.90
N VAL A 168 -10.39 16.36 5.15
CA VAL A 168 -9.06 16.33 4.55
C VAL A 168 -8.97 17.42 3.51
N ALA A 169 -7.97 18.30 3.61
CA ALA A 169 -7.82 19.46 2.73
C ALA A 169 -7.18 19.13 1.38
N ALA A 170 -6.27 18.13 1.34
CA ALA A 170 -5.57 17.72 0.12
C ALA A 170 -6.54 17.41 -1.02
N GLU A 171 -6.14 17.65 -2.27
CA GLU A 171 -6.91 17.25 -3.45
C GLU A 171 -7.14 15.74 -3.42
N LYS A 172 -8.36 15.32 -3.73
CA LYS A 172 -8.74 13.89 -3.71
C LYS A 172 -9.24 13.47 -5.08
N ARG A 173 -8.81 12.28 -5.52
CA ARG A 173 -9.31 11.65 -6.75
C ARG A 173 -9.66 10.20 -6.52
N VAL A 174 -10.77 9.75 -7.09
CA VAL A 174 -11.15 8.34 -7.10
C VAL A 174 -10.39 7.65 -8.23
N ILE A 175 -9.50 6.74 -7.85
CA ILE A 175 -8.75 5.88 -8.77
C ILE A 175 -8.81 4.46 -8.21
N PRO A 176 -9.65 3.59 -8.78
CA PRO A 176 -9.78 2.21 -8.33
C PRO A 176 -8.46 1.44 -8.40
N THR A 177 -8.28 0.50 -7.48
CA THR A 177 -7.13 -0.40 -7.50
C THR A 177 -7.18 -1.28 -8.74
N GLY A 178 -6.09 -1.30 -9.52
CA GLY A 178 -5.96 -2.17 -10.68
C GLY A 178 -5.80 -3.63 -10.31
N ILE A 179 -6.30 -4.51 -11.17
CA ILE A 179 -6.12 -5.96 -11.10
C ILE A 179 -5.43 -6.48 -12.36
N GLU A 180 -4.72 -7.59 -12.24
CA GLU A 180 -4.12 -8.28 -13.39
C GLU A 180 -5.18 -9.19 -14.02
N LEU A 181 -5.86 -8.70 -15.07
CA LEU A 181 -6.97 -9.42 -15.72
C LEU A 181 -6.54 -10.77 -16.30
N GLU A 182 -5.31 -10.85 -16.78
CA GLU A 182 -4.73 -12.07 -17.37
C GLU A 182 -4.76 -13.27 -16.40
N LYS A 183 -4.73 -13.02 -15.09
CA LYS A 183 -4.85 -14.07 -14.07
C LYS A 183 -6.25 -14.69 -13.96
N PHE A 184 -7.25 -13.96 -14.44
CA PHE A 184 -8.66 -14.36 -14.38
C PHE A 184 -9.21 -14.77 -15.75
N GLN A 185 -8.50 -14.45 -16.82
CA GLN A 185 -8.83 -14.82 -18.19
C GLN A 185 -7.82 -15.87 -18.67
N ARG A 186 -8.08 -17.13 -18.36
CA ARG A 186 -7.25 -18.26 -18.79
C ARG A 186 -7.94 -19.01 -19.91
N PRO A 187 -7.58 -18.73 -21.18
CA PRO A 187 -8.20 -19.40 -22.33
C PRO A 187 -7.91 -20.92 -22.37
N GLU A 188 -6.89 -21.36 -21.65
CA GLU A 188 -6.54 -22.77 -21.51
C GLU A 188 -7.44 -23.55 -20.53
N ILE A 189 -8.29 -22.88 -19.74
CA ILE A 189 -9.27 -23.56 -18.87
C ILE A 189 -10.45 -23.97 -19.71
N THR A 190 -10.66 -25.28 -19.81
CA THR A 190 -11.77 -25.89 -20.54
C THR A 190 -13.00 -26.06 -19.65
N GLU A 191 -14.18 -26.36 -20.27
CA GLU A 191 -15.38 -26.72 -19.53
C GLU A 191 -15.19 -28.03 -18.73
N ASP A 192 -14.34 -28.92 -19.22
CA ASP A 192 -14.00 -30.18 -18.53
C ASP A 192 -13.22 -29.86 -17.25
N ASP A 193 -12.26 -28.96 -17.28
CA ASP A 193 -11.50 -28.54 -16.08
C ASP A 193 -12.44 -27.95 -15.00
N VAL A 194 -13.41 -27.14 -15.42
CA VAL A 194 -14.43 -26.57 -14.53
C VAL A 194 -15.30 -27.66 -13.92
N THR A 195 -15.75 -28.64 -14.75
CA THR A 195 -16.57 -29.76 -14.32
C THR A 195 -15.82 -30.66 -13.35
N ASP A 196 -14.55 -30.92 -13.62
CA ASP A 196 -13.67 -31.70 -12.75
C ASP A 196 -13.48 -31.00 -11.39
N LEU A 197 -13.27 -29.70 -11.39
CA LEU A 197 -13.14 -28.94 -10.15
C LEU A 197 -14.42 -28.94 -9.34
N ARG A 198 -15.58 -28.74 -10.00
CA ARG A 198 -16.91 -28.79 -9.35
C ARG A 198 -17.14 -30.15 -8.71
N THR A 199 -16.83 -31.23 -9.43
CA THR A 199 -16.94 -32.60 -8.92
C THR A 199 -16.05 -32.82 -7.69
N LYS A 200 -14.80 -32.37 -7.72
CA LYS A 200 -13.86 -32.47 -6.60
C LYS A 200 -14.32 -31.68 -5.36
N LEU A 201 -15.01 -30.56 -5.56
CA LEU A 201 -15.54 -29.73 -4.49
C LEU A 201 -16.94 -30.12 -4.03
N GLY A 202 -17.60 -31.10 -4.69
CA GLY A 202 -18.96 -31.54 -4.39
C GLY A 202 -20.04 -30.52 -4.74
N ILE A 203 -19.77 -29.62 -5.71
CA ILE A 203 -20.68 -28.56 -6.14
C ILE A 203 -21.53 -29.06 -7.30
N ALA A 204 -22.85 -29.02 -7.17
CA ALA A 204 -23.78 -29.47 -8.22
C ALA A 204 -23.71 -28.53 -9.46
N SER A 205 -24.11 -29.06 -10.63
CA SER A 205 -24.00 -28.31 -11.91
C SER A 205 -24.85 -27.03 -11.96
N ASP A 206 -25.92 -26.98 -11.18
CA ASP A 206 -26.88 -25.89 -11.07
C ASP A 206 -26.56 -24.88 -9.94
N GLU A 207 -25.56 -25.20 -9.10
CA GLU A 207 -25.11 -24.26 -8.03
C GLU A 207 -24.14 -23.23 -8.57
N THR A 208 -24.20 -21.99 -8.05
CA THR A 208 -23.21 -20.95 -8.33
C THR A 208 -21.93 -21.22 -7.55
N MET A 209 -20.79 -21.14 -8.23
CA MET A 209 -19.47 -21.33 -7.62
C MET A 209 -18.83 -19.96 -7.34
#